data_d22abc108b76c66564180f2c4f4db404
#
_entry.id   d22abc108b76c66564180f2c4f4db404
#
_cell.length_a   1.000
_cell.length_b   1.000
_cell.length_c   1.000
_cell.angle_alpha   90.00
_cell.angle_beta   90.00
_cell.angle_gamma   90.00
#
_symmetry.space_group_name_H-M   'P 1'
#
loop_
_entity.id
_entity.type
_entity.pdbx_description
1 polymer ?
#
loop_
_entity_poly.entity_id
_entity_poly.type
_entity_poly.pdbx_seq_one_letter_code
_entity_poly.pdbx_strand_id
1 'polypeptide(L)'
;MKQTILVTGGTGFIGSHTTVELQEAGYEVVIIDNLSNSNINVLDGIEKITGVRPAFEKVDCCDFEALEGVFKKYPKIEGIIHFAASKAVGESVEKPLLYYRNNLTSLINLLELMPKYDVKGIIFSSSCTVYGQPSQENLPVTENAPIQKAMSPYGNTKQINEEIIQDYIHSGAPIKSIILRYFNPIGAHPSALIGELPNGVPMNLIPFVTQTAMGIREQLKIFGNDYNTPDKTCIRDYIYVVDLAKAHVKAMERVLDKPETDAVEVFNIGTGKGLSTLVVVEGFEKATGVKVNWKYAPRREGDIEQVWGNVDKANKVLGWKADTPTEDVLKSAWKWQKKLREDGIQ
;
A
#
# COMPACT_ATOMS: atom_id res chain seq x y z
N MET A 1 -0.08 24.46 16.36
CA MET A 1 0.70 24.36 15.10
C MET A 1 0.28 23.09 14.43
N LYS A 2 0.29 23.02 13.10
CA LYS A 2 0.01 21.75 12.38
C LYS A 2 1.16 20.77 12.63
N GLN A 3 0.83 19.52 12.88
CA GLN A 3 1.83 18.45 13.00
C GLN A 3 2.40 18.12 11.61
N THR A 4 3.71 17.87 11.53
CA THR A 4 4.40 17.56 10.27
C THR A 4 4.63 16.05 10.16
N ILE A 5 4.19 15.43 9.07
CA ILE A 5 4.34 14.02 8.81
C ILE A 5 5.28 13.81 7.62
N LEU A 6 6.28 12.96 7.80
CA LEU A 6 7.14 12.48 6.73
C LEU A 6 6.49 11.27 6.04
N VAL A 7 6.29 11.35 4.74
CA VAL A 7 5.77 10.25 3.92
C VAL A 7 6.85 9.76 2.97
N THR A 8 7.42 8.60 3.24
CA THR A 8 8.41 8.00 2.35
C THR A 8 7.71 7.21 1.24
N GLY A 9 8.20 7.28 0.01
CA GLY A 9 7.48 6.70 -1.13
C GLY A 9 6.18 7.46 -1.44
N GLY A 10 6.14 8.75 -1.08
CA GLY A 10 4.93 9.56 -1.14
C GLY A 10 4.47 9.92 -2.55
N THR A 11 5.30 9.75 -3.58
CA THR A 11 4.89 9.88 -4.99
C THR A 11 4.38 8.56 -5.59
N GLY A 12 4.40 7.47 -4.83
CA GLY A 12 3.82 6.19 -5.21
C GLY A 12 2.29 6.17 -5.12
N PHE A 13 1.68 5.06 -5.55
CA PHE A 13 0.22 4.89 -5.60
C PHE A 13 -0.46 5.13 -4.24
N ILE A 14 -0.05 4.39 -3.20
CA ILE A 14 -0.68 4.53 -1.86
C ILE A 14 -0.21 5.83 -1.19
N GLY A 15 1.08 6.17 -1.31
CA GLY A 15 1.66 7.35 -0.68
C GLY A 15 1.03 8.67 -1.13
N SER A 16 0.71 8.81 -2.43
CA SER A 16 0.06 10.01 -2.96
C SER A 16 -1.37 10.19 -2.42
N HIS A 17 -2.16 9.11 -2.37
CA HIS A 17 -3.50 9.15 -1.79
C HIS A 17 -3.45 9.43 -0.29
N THR A 18 -2.49 8.84 0.43
CA THR A 18 -2.29 9.10 1.86
C THR A 18 -1.87 10.56 2.12
N THR A 19 -1.05 11.14 1.23
CA THR A 19 -0.68 12.56 1.32
C THR A 19 -1.91 13.46 1.19
N VAL A 20 -2.82 13.17 0.26
CA VAL A 20 -4.08 13.90 0.12
C VAL A 20 -4.89 13.84 1.41
N GLU A 21 -5.15 12.65 1.94
CA GLU A 21 -5.95 12.45 3.14
C GLU A 21 -5.30 13.09 4.39
N LEU A 22 -3.96 13.07 4.51
CA LEU A 22 -3.23 13.77 5.57
C LEU A 22 -3.41 15.30 5.48
N GLN A 23 -3.28 15.88 4.28
CA GLN A 23 -3.45 17.32 4.10
C GLN A 23 -4.90 17.75 4.35
N GLU A 24 -5.89 16.95 3.94
CA GLU A 24 -7.31 17.18 4.24
C GLU A 24 -7.61 17.06 5.74
N ALA A 25 -6.92 16.17 6.46
CA ALA A 25 -6.97 16.06 7.92
C ALA A 25 -6.22 17.19 8.64
N GLY A 26 -5.53 18.07 7.91
CA GLY A 26 -4.88 19.27 8.45
C GLY A 26 -3.39 19.12 8.79
N TYR A 27 -2.76 18.00 8.46
CA TYR A 27 -1.31 17.82 8.64
C TYR A 27 -0.50 18.60 7.60
N GLU A 28 0.73 18.97 7.97
CA GLU A 28 1.77 19.33 7.02
C GLU A 28 2.48 18.06 6.56
N VAL A 29 2.71 17.93 5.25
CA VAL A 29 3.32 16.71 4.69
C VAL A 29 4.63 17.05 3.99
N VAL A 30 5.68 16.29 4.35
CA VAL A 30 6.95 16.23 3.64
C VAL A 30 7.02 14.86 2.94
N ILE A 31 7.16 14.86 1.65
CA ILE A 31 7.33 13.64 0.85
C ILE A 31 8.82 13.43 0.57
N ILE A 32 9.29 12.20 0.76
CA ILE A 32 10.55 11.74 0.18
C ILE A 32 10.33 10.55 -0.75
N ASP A 33 11.00 10.58 -1.91
CA ASP A 33 10.94 9.51 -2.90
C ASP A 33 12.19 9.58 -3.79
N ASN A 34 12.75 8.45 -4.18
CA ASN A 34 13.88 8.42 -5.12
C ASN A 34 13.44 8.45 -6.60
N LEU A 35 12.13 8.39 -6.85
CA LEU A 35 11.49 8.36 -8.17
C LEU A 35 11.88 7.15 -9.03
N SER A 36 12.36 6.06 -8.44
CA SER A 36 12.74 4.85 -9.18
C SER A 36 11.53 4.11 -9.78
N ASN A 37 10.36 4.22 -9.14
CA ASN A 37 9.12 3.55 -9.56
C ASN A 37 7.88 4.44 -9.40
N SER A 38 8.06 5.75 -9.51
CA SER A 38 7.01 6.76 -9.35
C SER A 38 7.27 7.96 -10.27
N ASN A 39 6.34 8.91 -10.31
CA ASN A 39 6.45 10.08 -11.15
C ASN A 39 6.21 11.36 -10.33
N ILE A 40 7.10 12.32 -10.46
CA ILE A 40 7.03 13.61 -9.75
C ILE A 40 5.75 14.42 -10.09
N ASN A 41 5.18 14.23 -11.27
CA ASN A 41 3.95 14.92 -11.69
C ASN A 41 2.73 14.59 -10.79
N VAL A 42 2.83 13.55 -9.97
CA VAL A 42 1.83 13.23 -8.94
C VAL A 42 1.63 14.38 -7.96
N LEU A 43 2.68 15.19 -7.70
CA LEU A 43 2.60 16.37 -6.83
C LEU A 43 1.63 17.43 -7.37
N ASP A 44 1.55 17.57 -8.70
CA ASP A 44 0.59 18.48 -9.33
C ASP A 44 -0.85 18.01 -9.15
N GLY A 45 -1.05 16.68 -9.17
CA GLY A 45 -2.34 16.05 -8.87
C GLY A 45 -2.77 16.30 -7.43
N ILE A 46 -1.87 16.09 -6.47
CA ILE A 46 -2.10 16.35 -5.04
C ILE A 46 -2.47 17.83 -4.83
N GLU A 47 -1.68 18.75 -5.36
CA GLU A 47 -1.92 20.20 -5.25
C GLU A 47 -3.27 20.62 -5.82
N LYS A 48 -3.65 20.08 -6.99
CA LYS A 48 -4.97 20.36 -7.58
C LYS A 48 -6.15 19.83 -6.75
N ILE A 49 -5.94 18.75 -6.00
CA ILE A 49 -6.98 18.18 -5.12
C ILE A 49 -7.11 18.98 -3.83
N THR A 50 -5.99 19.24 -3.15
CA THR A 50 -5.97 19.77 -1.78
C THR A 50 -5.77 21.29 -1.71
N GLY A 51 -5.36 21.93 -2.83
CA GLY A 51 -4.94 23.32 -2.86
C GLY A 51 -3.55 23.59 -2.23
N VAL A 52 -2.86 22.54 -1.78
CA VAL A 52 -1.56 22.65 -1.11
C VAL A 52 -0.54 21.71 -1.75
N ARG A 53 0.54 22.27 -2.30
CA ARG A 53 1.65 21.46 -2.78
C ARG A 53 2.46 20.94 -1.60
N PRO A 54 2.61 19.60 -1.42
CA PRO A 54 3.44 19.08 -0.35
C PRO A 54 4.92 19.40 -0.58
N ALA A 55 5.69 19.56 0.51
CA ALA A 55 7.14 19.61 0.40
C ALA A 55 7.67 18.28 -0.15
N PHE A 56 8.67 18.36 -1.02
CA PHE A 56 9.24 17.17 -1.68
C PHE A 56 10.77 17.21 -1.68
N GLU A 57 11.37 16.10 -1.30
CA GLU A 57 12.81 15.87 -1.39
C GLU A 57 13.08 14.58 -2.19
N LYS A 58 13.91 14.68 -3.23
CA LYS A 58 14.35 13.50 -3.98
C LYS A 58 15.47 12.80 -3.21
N VAL A 59 15.09 11.87 -2.34
CA VAL A 59 16.02 11.15 -1.46
C VAL A 59 15.72 9.65 -1.50
N ASP A 60 16.79 8.84 -1.51
CA ASP A 60 16.72 7.40 -1.27
C ASP A 60 16.83 7.13 0.23
N CYS A 61 15.85 6.43 0.81
CA CYS A 61 15.87 6.07 2.22
C CYS A 61 17.05 5.15 2.60
N CYS A 62 17.69 4.53 1.63
CA CYS A 62 18.91 3.72 1.84
C CYS A 62 20.17 4.58 1.98
N ASP A 63 20.13 5.86 1.58
CA ASP A 63 21.24 6.81 1.77
C ASP A 63 21.03 7.51 3.12
N PHE A 64 21.78 7.06 4.12
CA PHE A 64 21.63 7.56 5.49
C PHE A 64 21.94 9.06 5.62
N GLU A 65 22.97 9.56 4.96
CA GLU A 65 23.37 10.97 5.05
C GLU A 65 22.35 11.89 4.36
N ALA A 66 21.87 11.49 3.18
CA ALA A 66 20.83 12.22 2.48
C ALA A 66 19.51 12.22 3.27
N LEU A 67 19.13 11.08 3.86
CA LEU A 67 17.94 10.95 4.72
C LEU A 67 18.06 11.80 5.97
N GLU A 68 19.21 11.80 6.64
CA GLU A 68 19.47 12.67 7.79
C GLU A 68 19.38 14.16 7.44
N GLY A 69 19.81 14.53 6.22
CA GLY A 69 19.62 15.87 5.68
C GLY A 69 18.18 16.35 5.66
N VAL A 70 17.22 15.42 5.40
CA VAL A 70 15.78 15.74 5.46
C VAL A 70 15.35 16.10 6.88
N PHE A 71 15.74 15.32 7.89
CA PHE A 71 15.39 15.63 9.30
C PHE A 71 16.00 16.95 9.77
N LYS A 72 17.23 17.26 9.32
CA LYS A 72 17.85 18.57 9.61
C LYS A 72 17.08 19.73 8.96
N LYS A 73 16.59 19.53 7.73
CA LYS A 73 15.82 20.54 6.99
C LYS A 73 14.40 20.73 7.55
N TYR A 74 13.80 19.64 8.03
CA TYR A 74 12.43 19.62 8.57
C TYR A 74 12.42 19.17 10.05
N PRO A 75 12.92 19.98 11.00
CA PRO A 75 13.12 19.56 12.39
C PRO A 75 11.83 19.37 13.21
N LYS A 76 10.66 19.57 12.59
CA LYS A 76 9.36 19.41 13.24
C LYS A 76 8.60 18.15 12.78
N ILE A 77 9.28 17.21 12.16
CA ILE A 77 8.67 15.92 11.82
C ILE A 77 8.33 15.19 13.12
N GLU A 78 7.04 14.91 13.34
CA GLU A 78 6.53 14.23 14.53
C GLU A 78 6.22 12.75 14.29
N GLY A 79 5.88 12.41 13.04
CA GLY A 79 5.54 11.05 12.66
C GLY A 79 6.01 10.70 11.24
N ILE A 80 6.13 9.41 10.98
CA ILE A 80 6.55 8.86 9.68
C ILE A 80 5.50 7.87 9.19
N ILE A 81 5.15 7.95 7.89
CA ILE A 81 4.48 6.85 7.19
C ILE A 81 5.46 6.28 6.17
N HIS A 82 5.84 5.02 6.35
CA HIS A 82 6.88 4.39 5.56
C HIS A 82 6.30 3.47 4.47
N PHE A 83 6.20 4.00 3.23
CA PHE A 83 5.80 3.25 2.03
C PHE A 83 6.98 2.86 1.15
N ALA A 84 8.11 3.58 1.22
CA ALA A 84 9.26 3.36 0.34
C ALA A 84 9.75 1.91 0.44
N ALA A 85 9.54 1.14 -0.62
CA ALA A 85 9.95 -0.25 -0.71
C ALA A 85 9.88 -0.74 -2.17
N SER A 86 10.71 -1.71 -2.51
CA SER A 86 10.49 -2.56 -3.69
C SER A 86 9.33 -3.51 -3.40
N LYS A 87 8.31 -3.59 -4.26
CA LYS A 87 7.01 -4.24 -3.94
C LYS A 87 6.55 -5.35 -4.89
N ALA A 88 7.25 -5.57 -5.99
CA ALA A 88 6.83 -6.54 -7.00
C ALA A 88 7.22 -7.97 -6.60
N VAL A 89 6.21 -8.82 -6.33
CA VAL A 89 6.42 -10.21 -5.86
C VAL A 89 7.28 -11.01 -6.83
N GLY A 90 6.96 -10.99 -8.15
CA GLY A 90 7.71 -11.72 -9.17
C GLY A 90 9.17 -11.24 -9.27
N GLU A 91 9.41 -9.91 -9.34
CA GLU A 91 10.77 -9.37 -9.37
C GLU A 91 11.58 -9.74 -8.11
N SER A 92 10.92 -9.86 -6.96
CA SER A 92 11.61 -10.24 -5.73
C SER A 92 12.20 -11.64 -5.80
N VAL A 93 11.57 -12.56 -6.54
CA VAL A 93 12.10 -13.92 -6.79
C VAL A 93 13.32 -13.87 -7.72
N GLU A 94 13.29 -13.02 -8.73
CA GLU A 94 14.38 -12.84 -9.67
C GLU A 94 15.57 -12.09 -9.07
N LYS A 95 15.30 -11.09 -8.20
CA LYS A 95 16.31 -10.17 -7.64
C LYS A 95 16.23 -10.09 -6.11
N PRO A 96 16.34 -11.18 -5.36
CA PRO A 96 16.07 -11.19 -3.91
C PRO A 96 16.97 -10.24 -3.12
N LEU A 97 18.25 -10.13 -3.45
CA LEU A 97 19.19 -9.28 -2.73
C LEU A 97 18.86 -7.78 -2.87
N LEU A 98 18.30 -7.36 -4.01
CA LEU A 98 17.80 -6.00 -4.19
C LEU A 98 16.69 -5.70 -3.16
N TYR A 99 15.76 -6.63 -3.00
CA TYR A 99 14.64 -6.48 -2.07
C TYR A 99 15.08 -6.45 -0.62
N TYR A 100 15.96 -7.36 -0.21
CA TYR A 100 16.48 -7.35 1.16
C TYR A 100 17.26 -6.07 1.44
N ARG A 101 18.18 -5.68 0.56
CA ARG A 101 18.97 -4.46 0.75
C ARG A 101 18.09 -3.22 0.83
N ASN A 102 17.20 -3.03 -0.13
CA ASN A 102 16.35 -1.85 -0.19
C ASN A 102 15.36 -1.78 0.97
N ASN A 103 14.60 -2.85 1.19
CA ASN A 103 13.47 -2.81 2.10
C ASN A 103 13.88 -2.86 3.58
N LEU A 104 15.02 -3.48 3.91
CA LEU A 104 15.50 -3.53 5.30
C LEU A 104 16.30 -2.29 5.64
N THR A 105 17.25 -1.88 4.76
CA THR A 105 18.11 -0.71 5.03
C THR A 105 17.29 0.56 5.15
N SER A 106 16.28 0.76 4.29
CA SER A 106 15.43 1.95 4.35
C SER A 106 14.71 2.09 5.70
N LEU A 107 14.19 0.99 6.26
CA LEU A 107 13.56 1.00 7.57
C LEU A 107 14.56 1.22 8.70
N ILE A 108 15.69 0.50 8.69
CA ILE A 108 16.73 0.63 9.73
C ILE A 108 17.22 2.08 9.82
N ASN A 109 17.52 2.72 8.69
CA ASN A 109 17.95 4.12 8.66
C ASN A 109 16.91 5.06 9.29
N LEU A 110 15.62 4.85 9.02
CA LEU A 110 14.55 5.63 9.64
C LEU A 110 14.50 5.43 11.15
N LEU A 111 14.54 4.16 11.61
CA LEU A 111 14.48 3.83 13.03
C LEU A 111 15.67 4.40 13.81
N GLU A 112 16.88 4.44 13.23
CA GLU A 112 18.05 5.08 13.84
C GLU A 112 17.92 6.60 13.96
N LEU A 113 17.30 7.25 12.98
CA LEU A 113 17.14 8.71 12.95
C LEU A 113 15.99 9.20 13.83
N MET A 114 14.94 8.42 14.01
CA MET A 114 13.74 8.83 14.76
C MET A 114 14.05 9.35 16.17
N PRO A 115 14.75 8.63 17.05
CA PRO A 115 15.06 9.14 18.40
C PRO A 115 16.00 10.33 18.37
N LYS A 116 16.90 10.43 17.39
CA LYS A 116 17.85 11.54 17.25
C LYS A 116 17.15 12.87 16.94
N TYR A 117 15.97 12.80 16.31
CA TYR A 117 15.17 13.98 15.89
C TYR A 117 13.80 14.05 16.58
N ASP A 118 13.62 13.36 17.71
CA ASP A 118 12.39 13.36 18.55
C ASP A 118 11.11 12.96 17.78
N VAL A 119 11.25 12.11 16.75
CA VAL A 119 10.10 11.56 16.03
C VAL A 119 9.41 10.50 16.88
N LYS A 120 8.13 10.69 17.16
CA LYS A 120 7.37 9.95 18.17
C LYS A 120 6.80 8.64 17.67
N GLY A 121 6.45 8.57 16.38
CA GLY A 121 5.73 7.42 15.86
C GLY A 121 5.98 7.11 14.40
N ILE A 122 5.85 5.82 14.05
CA ILE A 122 5.94 5.34 12.68
C ILE A 122 4.76 4.44 12.34
N ILE A 123 4.14 4.70 11.17
CA ILE A 123 3.18 3.78 10.55
C ILE A 123 3.95 2.99 9.51
N PHE A 124 4.04 1.68 9.73
CA PHE A 124 4.72 0.78 8.80
C PHE A 124 3.74 0.14 7.83
N SER A 125 4.02 0.34 6.56
CA SER A 125 3.33 -0.30 5.44
C SER A 125 3.73 -1.77 5.34
N SER A 126 3.02 -2.64 6.09
CA SER A 126 3.16 -4.09 5.97
C SER A 126 2.20 -4.64 4.90
N SER A 127 2.02 -5.94 4.85
CA SER A 127 1.26 -6.60 3.80
C SER A 127 0.64 -7.89 4.31
N CYS A 128 -0.49 -8.30 3.74
CA CYS A 128 -1.05 -9.64 3.96
C CYS A 128 -0.10 -10.78 3.54
N THR A 129 0.94 -10.49 2.77
CA THR A 129 1.96 -11.48 2.38
C THR A 129 2.75 -12.04 3.56
N VAL A 130 2.73 -11.36 4.72
CA VAL A 130 3.34 -11.87 5.96
C VAL A 130 2.66 -13.15 6.48
N TYR A 131 1.40 -13.37 6.12
CA TYR A 131 0.68 -14.60 6.54
C TYR A 131 1.11 -15.84 5.74
N GLY A 132 1.85 -15.68 4.64
CA GLY A 132 2.16 -16.78 3.72
C GLY A 132 0.89 -17.37 3.11
N GLN A 133 0.80 -18.71 3.03
CA GLN A 133 -0.42 -19.41 2.62
C GLN A 133 -1.21 -19.82 3.87
N PRO A 134 -2.26 -19.06 4.26
CA PRO A 134 -3.05 -19.41 5.42
C PRO A 134 -3.85 -20.71 5.17
N SER A 135 -4.07 -21.50 6.23
CA SER A 135 -5.01 -22.62 6.16
C SER A 135 -6.45 -22.11 6.08
N GLN A 136 -7.37 -22.94 5.56
CA GLN A 136 -8.78 -22.55 5.43
C GLN A 136 -9.45 -22.21 6.77
N GLU A 137 -9.07 -22.87 7.84
CA GLU A 137 -9.57 -22.61 9.19
C GLU A 137 -9.15 -21.23 9.76
N ASN A 138 -8.07 -20.64 9.21
CA ASN A 138 -7.59 -19.32 9.57
C ASN A 138 -8.11 -18.20 8.65
N LEU A 139 -9.11 -18.48 7.84
CA LEU A 139 -9.76 -17.48 6.98
C LEU A 139 -11.13 -17.08 7.53
N PRO A 140 -11.45 -15.78 7.61
CA PRO A 140 -10.56 -14.61 7.34
C PRO A 140 -9.41 -14.53 8.34
N VAL A 141 -8.19 -14.17 7.85
CA VAL A 141 -7.02 -14.09 8.74
C VAL A 141 -7.16 -12.98 9.76
N THR A 142 -6.88 -13.28 11.02
CA THR A 142 -6.77 -12.29 12.11
C THR A 142 -5.33 -11.87 12.30
N GLU A 143 -5.07 -10.78 13.03
CA GLU A 143 -3.72 -10.33 13.37
C GLU A 143 -2.92 -11.37 14.19
N ASN A 144 -3.64 -12.24 14.90
CA ASN A 144 -3.07 -13.35 15.70
C ASN A 144 -2.92 -14.65 14.91
N ALA A 145 -3.30 -14.68 13.62
CA ALA A 145 -3.11 -15.88 12.80
C ALA A 145 -1.62 -16.24 12.71
N PRO A 146 -1.27 -17.54 12.71
CA PRO A 146 0.12 -17.97 12.61
C PRO A 146 0.80 -17.40 11.36
N ILE A 147 1.95 -16.76 11.56
CA ILE A 147 2.81 -16.31 10.46
C ILE A 147 3.45 -17.55 9.83
N GLN A 148 3.12 -17.80 8.57
CA GLN A 148 3.69 -18.90 7.80
C GLN A 148 4.93 -18.41 7.04
N LYS A 149 5.73 -19.34 6.51
CA LYS A 149 6.84 -18.98 5.63
C LYS A 149 6.34 -18.12 4.49
N ALA A 150 6.96 -16.97 4.29
CA ALA A 150 6.63 -16.09 3.16
C ALA A 150 6.85 -16.80 1.82
N MET A 151 5.91 -16.61 0.89
CA MET A 151 5.94 -17.24 -0.43
C MET A 151 6.88 -16.53 -1.41
N SER A 152 7.46 -15.38 -1.00
CA SER A 152 8.38 -14.58 -1.81
C SER A 152 9.37 -13.80 -0.96
N PRO A 153 10.54 -13.42 -1.50
CA PRO A 153 11.47 -12.53 -0.83
C PRO A 153 10.84 -11.19 -0.42
N TYR A 154 9.94 -10.62 -1.23
CA TYR A 154 9.17 -9.43 -0.83
C TYR A 154 8.38 -9.67 0.47
N GLY A 155 7.58 -10.74 0.52
CA GLY A 155 6.83 -11.09 1.73
C GLY A 155 7.74 -11.30 2.94
N ASN A 156 8.88 -11.96 2.74
CA ASN A 156 9.87 -12.17 3.80
C ASN A 156 10.48 -10.85 4.30
N THR A 157 10.76 -9.88 3.42
CA THR A 157 11.23 -8.55 3.88
C THR A 157 10.18 -7.85 4.75
N LYS A 158 8.87 -8.05 4.50
CA LYS A 158 7.84 -7.51 5.37
C LYS A 158 7.80 -8.20 6.73
N GLN A 159 7.94 -9.53 6.79
CA GLN A 159 8.05 -10.28 8.06
C GLN A 159 9.25 -9.78 8.88
N ILE A 160 10.45 -9.74 8.29
CA ILE A 160 11.68 -9.28 8.95
C ILE A 160 11.53 -7.83 9.43
N ASN A 161 10.93 -6.95 8.64
CA ASN A 161 10.72 -5.56 9.05
C ASN A 161 9.78 -5.43 10.25
N GLU A 162 8.73 -6.25 10.33
CA GLU A 162 7.87 -6.29 11.53
C GLU A 162 8.65 -6.76 12.77
N GLU A 163 9.53 -7.76 12.62
CA GLU A 163 10.41 -8.22 13.70
C GLU A 163 11.40 -7.13 14.12
N ILE A 164 12.09 -6.46 13.17
CA ILE A 164 13.01 -5.35 13.45
C ILE A 164 12.33 -4.25 14.26
N ILE A 165 11.11 -3.84 13.87
CA ILE A 165 10.36 -2.81 14.60
C ILE A 165 10.06 -3.27 16.02
N GLN A 166 9.60 -4.50 16.20
CA GLN A 166 9.25 -5.06 17.51
C GLN A 166 10.48 -5.16 18.40
N ASP A 167 11.58 -5.71 17.90
CA ASP A 167 12.83 -5.87 18.65
C ASP A 167 13.41 -4.51 19.06
N TYR A 168 13.40 -3.54 18.13
CA TYR A 168 13.90 -2.20 18.43
C TYR A 168 13.09 -1.50 19.51
N ILE A 169 11.77 -1.55 19.44
CA ILE A 169 10.90 -0.97 20.47
C ILE A 169 11.04 -1.73 21.81
N HIS A 170 11.15 -3.06 21.77
CA HIS A 170 11.40 -3.89 22.96
C HIS A 170 12.73 -3.57 23.63
N SER A 171 13.74 -3.12 22.89
CA SER A 171 15.03 -2.70 23.46
C SER A 171 14.95 -1.37 24.22
N GLY A 172 13.78 -0.74 24.27
CA GLY A 172 13.54 0.53 24.99
C GLY A 172 13.62 1.79 24.12
N ALA A 173 13.54 1.66 22.80
CA ALA A 173 13.49 2.81 21.90
C ALA A 173 12.25 3.70 22.23
N PRO A 174 12.39 5.03 22.34
CA PRO A 174 11.32 5.94 22.78
C PRO A 174 10.35 6.29 21.64
N ILE A 175 9.94 5.31 20.85
CA ILE A 175 9.03 5.48 19.72
C ILE A 175 7.86 4.49 19.82
N LYS A 176 6.76 4.80 19.12
CA LYS A 176 5.63 3.89 18.95
C LYS A 176 5.49 3.50 17.47
N SER A 177 4.97 2.32 17.20
CA SER A 177 4.71 1.87 15.84
C SER A 177 3.31 1.29 15.69
N ILE A 178 2.64 1.63 14.58
CA ILE A 178 1.47 0.90 14.11
C ILE A 178 1.83 0.22 12.78
N ILE A 179 1.66 -1.08 12.76
CA ILE A 179 1.92 -1.94 11.61
C ILE A 179 0.59 -2.21 10.91
N LEU A 180 0.46 -1.77 9.66
CA LEU A 180 -0.75 -1.98 8.87
C LEU A 180 -0.51 -3.10 7.84
N ARG A 181 -1.11 -4.27 8.08
CA ARG A 181 -1.11 -5.41 7.16
C ARG A 181 -2.29 -5.27 6.21
N TYR A 182 -2.08 -4.63 5.07
CA TYR A 182 -3.16 -4.45 4.11
C TYR A 182 -3.11 -5.45 2.95
N PHE A 183 -4.28 -5.58 2.32
CA PHE A 183 -4.50 -6.50 1.22
C PHE A 183 -4.26 -5.81 -0.12
N ASN A 184 -5.04 -6.04 -1.13
CA ASN A 184 -4.78 -5.57 -2.49
C ASN A 184 -5.41 -4.20 -2.75
N PRO A 185 -4.66 -3.08 -2.70
CA PRO A 185 -5.22 -1.77 -2.98
C PRO A 185 -5.57 -1.63 -4.46
N ILE A 186 -6.75 -1.09 -4.73
CA ILE A 186 -7.27 -0.85 -6.07
C ILE A 186 -7.99 0.49 -6.17
N GLY A 187 -8.31 0.91 -7.39
CA GLY A 187 -9.02 2.16 -7.65
C GLY A 187 -8.10 3.36 -7.87
N ALA A 188 -8.68 4.53 -7.84
CA ALA A 188 -7.99 5.81 -7.99
C ALA A 188 -8.76 6.90 -7.25
N HIS A 189 -8.16 8.06 -7.03
CA HIS A 189 -8.85 9.21 -6.43
C HIS A 189 -10.10 9.61 -7.27
N PRO A 190 -11.23 10.01 -6.64
CA PRO A 190 -12.47 10.32 -7.37
C PRO A 190 -12.32 11.42 -8.42
N SER A 191 -11.36 12.34 -8.23
CA SER A 191 -11.03 13.38 -9.22
C SER A 191 -10.37 12.84 -10.50
N ALA A 192 -9.77 11.63 -10.44
CA ALA A 192 -8.89 11.08 -11.47
C ALA A 192 -7.63 11.94 -11.75
N LEU A 193 -7.13 12.65 -10.74
CA LEU A 193 -5.88 13.41 -10.82
C LEU A 193 -4.68 12.63 -10.28
N ILE A 194 -4.93 11.60 -9.45
CA ILE A 194 -3.95 10.62 -8.98
C ILE A 194 -4.54 9.22 -9.02
N GLY A 195 -3.70 8.22 -9.25
CA GLY A 195 -4.07 6.81 -9.36
C GLY A 195 -2.85 5.94 -9.54
N GLU A 196 -3.05 4.64 -9.74
CA GLU A 196 -1.95 3.73 -10.01
C GLU A 196 -1.41 3.93 -11.43
N LEU A 197 -0.11 4.28 -11.53
CA LEU A 197 0.59 4.49 -12.80
C LEU A 197 1.84 3.59 -12.82
N PRO A 198 1.72 2.34 -13.29
CA PRO A 198 2.85 1.43 -13.35
C PRO A 198 3.83 1.82 -14.47
N ASN A 199 5.13 1.74 -14.17
CA ASN A 199 6.17 1.87 -15.17
C ASN A 199 6.22 0.58 -16.03
N GLY A 200 5.86 0.66 -17.30
CA GLY A 200 5.86 -0.48 -18.22
C GLY A 200 4.64 -1.41 -18.06
N VAL A 201 4.88 -2.74 -18.02
CA VAL A 201 3.80 -3.73 -17.92
C VAL A 201 3.24 -3.77 -16.51
N PRO A 202 1.90 -3.58 -16.31
CA PRO A 202 1.33 -3.70 -14.98
C PRO A 202 1.52 -5.09 -14.37
N MET A 203 1.87 -5.12 -13.09
CA MET A 203 1.95 -6.36 -12.32
C MET A 203 0.67 -6.62 -11.51
N ASN A 204 -0.14 -5.59 -11.28
CA ASN A 204 -1.40 -5.65 -10.55
C ASN A 204 -2.59 -5.85 -11.49
N LEU A 205 -3.65 -6.52 -10.99
CA LEU A 205 -4.83 -6.88 -11.76
C LEU A 205 -5.52 -5.66 -12.39
N ILE A 206 -5.86 -4.65 -11.59
CA ILE A 206 -6.72 -3.55 -12.05
C ILE A 206 -6.08 -2.69 -13.14
N PRO A 207 -4.81 -2.24 -13.05
CA PRO A 207 -4.17 -1.56 -14.17
C PRO A 207 -4.10 -2.41 -15.44
N PHE A 208 -3.91 -3.74 -15.30
CA PHE A 208 -3.91 -4.62 -16.46
C PHE A 208 -5.31 -4.72 -17.09
N VAL A 209 -6.37 -4.85 -16.27
CA VAL A 209 -7.78 -4.85 -16.71
C VAL A 209 -8.11 -3.56 -17.45
N THR A 210 -7.81 -2.39 -16.86
CA THR A 210 -8.13 -1.09 -17.45
C THR A 210 -7.36 -0.83 -18.74
N GLN A 211 -6.07 -1.23 -18.82
CA GLN A 211 -5.28 -1.12 -20.05
C GLN A 211 -5.77 -2.07 -21.13
N THR A 212 -6.23 -3.28 -20.77
CA THR A 212 -6.85 -4.21 -21.75
C THR A 212 -8.18 -3.66 -22.25
N ALA A 213 -9.04 -3.16 -21.36
CA ALA A 213 -10.31 -2.54 -21.74
C ALA A 213 -10.12 -1.29 -22.62
N MET A 214 -9.00 -0.56 -22.45
CA MET A 214 -8.64 0.60 -23.27
C MET A 214 -8.02 0.22 -24.63
N GLY A 215 -7.71 -1.06 -24.86
CA GLY A 215 -7.04 -1.56 -26.05
C GLY A 215 -5.53 -1.31 -26.11
N ILE A 216 -4.93 -0.87 -24.99
CA ILE A 216 -3.46 -0.71 -24.86
C ILE A 216 -2.80 -2.09 -24.82
N ARG A 217 -3.48 -3.08 -24.20
CA ARG A 217 -3.06 -4.48 -24.17
C ARG A 217 -4.05 -5.36 -24.89
N GLU A 218 -3.51 -6.33 -25.59
CA GLU A 218 -4.32 -7.23 -26.39
C GLU A 218 -5.24 -8.10 -25.53
N GLN A 219 -4.71 -8.69 -24.44
CA GLN A 219 -5.44 -9.69 -23.68
C GLN A 219 -4.96 -9.80 -22.23
N LEU A 220 -5.91 -9.81 -21.29
CA LEU A 220 -5.69 -10.14 -19.89
C LEU A 220 -5.53 -11.66 -19.71
N LYS A 221 -4.52 -12.08 -18.94
CA LYS A 221 -4.35 -13.47 -18.51
C LYS A 221 -4.84 -13.63 -17.06
N ILE A 222 -5.86 -14.46 -16.85
CA ILE A 222 -6.29 -14.90 -15.52
C ILE A 222 -5.49 -16.16 -15.18
N PHE A 223 -4.60 -16.07 -14.20
CA PHE A 223 -3.67 -17.12 -13.85
C PHE A 223 -4.33 -18.17 -12.93
N GLY A 224 -4.38 -19.42 -13.41
CA GLY A 224 -5.01 -20.55 -12.75
C GLY A 224 -6.55 -20.59 -12.99
N ASN A 225 -7.04 -21.80 -13.25
CA ASN A 225 -8.46 -22.13 -13.38
C ASN A 225 -8.78 -23.45 -12.68
N ASP A 226 -7.97 -23.80 -11.69
CA ASP A 226 -7.98 -25.07 -10.98
C ASP A 226 -7.79 -24.92 -9.48
N TYR A 227 -7.90 -23.68 -8.93
CA TYR A 227 -7.87 -23.43 -7.50
C TYR A 227 -9.10 -24.02 -6.81
N ASN A 228 -8.97 -24.39 -5.54
CA ASN A 228 -10.10 -24.88 -4.73
C ASN A 228 -10.96 -23.70 -4.23
N THR A 229 -11.55 -22.98 -5.17
CA THR A 229 -12.40 -21.80 -4.97
C THR A 229 -13.67 -21.94 -5.83
N PRO A 230 -14.75 -21.18 -5.57
CA PRO A 230 -16.03 -21.36 -6.27
C PRO A 230 -15.93 -21.28 -7.79
N ASP A 231 -15.14 -20.35 -8.35
CA ASP A 231 -14.95 -20.15 -9.79
C ASP A 231 -13.58 -20.60 -10.30
N LYS A 232 -12.83 -21.30 -9.45
CA LYS A 232 -11.51 -21.86 -9.75
C LYS A 232 -10.41 -20.82 -9.98
N THR A 233 -10.65 -19.53 -9.66
CA THR A 233 -9.63 -18.47 -9.68
C THR A 233 -9.24 -18.05 -8.27
N CYS A 234 -8.07 -17.42 -8.08
CA CYS A 234 -7.59 -17.05 -6.76
C CYS A 234 -8.46 -15.95 -6.12
N ILE A 235 -8.58 -15.99 -4.78
CA ILE A 235 -9.37 -15.03 -3.99
C ILE A 235 -8.45 -14.07 -3.24
N ARG A 236 -8.76 -12.77 -3.31
CA ARG A 236 -8.06 -11.69 -2.58
C ARG A 236 -9.08 -10.73 -1.98
N ASP A 237 -8.66 -10.00 -0.97
CA ASP A 237 -9.38 -8.84 -0.45
C ASP A 237 -8.91 -7.60 -1.23
N TYR A 238 -9.82 -6.96 -1.95
CA TYR A 238 -9.54 -5.77 -2.75
C TYR A 238 -10.06 -4.54 -2.04
N ILE A 239 -9.14 -3.72 -1.53
CA ILE A 239 -9.47 -2.50 -0.79
C ILE A 239 -9.32 -1.26 -1.65
N TYR A 240 -10.24 -0.31 -1.50
CA TYR A 240 -10.12 1.00 -2.14
C TYR A 240 -8.92 1.78 -1.59
N VAL A 241 -8.09 2.32 -2.49
CA VAL A 241 -6.87 3.03 -2.11
C VAL A 241 -7.14 4.26 -1.24
N VAL A 242 -8.28 4.96 -1.42
CA VAL A 242 -8.66 6.10 -0.58
C VAL A 242 -9.09 5.63 0.82
N ASP A 243 -9.83 4.53 0.94
CA ASP A 243 -10.16 3.96 2.25
C ASP A 243 -8.90 3.50 2.98
N LEU A 244 -7.94 2.90 2.25
CA LEU A 244 -6.63 2.56 2.81
C LEU A 244 -5.86 3.79 3.26
N ALA A 245 -5.86 4.87 2.47
CA ALA A 245 -5.22 6.14 2.85
C ALA A 245 -5.81 6.71 4.14
N LYS A 246 -7.14 6.70 4.29
CA LYS A 246 -7.82 7.08 5.54
C LYS A 246 -7.43 6.21 6.73
N ALA A 247 -7.19 4.91 6.53
CA ALA A 247 -6.69 4.05 7.60
C ALA A 247 -5.31 4.50 8.10
N HIS A 248 -4.42 4.96 7.21
CA HIS A 248 -3.12 5.51 7.59
C HIS A 248 -3.24 6.80 8.40
N VAL A 249 -4.19 7.68 8.04
CA VAL A 249 -4.48 8.89 8.83
C VAL A 249 -4.97 8.50 10.23
N LYS A 250 -5.91 7.57 10.35
CA LYS A 250 -6.41 7.09 11.65
C LYS A 250 -5.32 6.43 12.49
N ALA A 251 -4.42 5.68 11.87
CA ALA A 251 -3.27 5.11 12.55
C ALA A 251 -2.30 6.22 13.04
N MET A 252 -2.07 7.26 12.23
CA MET A 252 -1.22 8.39 12.62
C MET A 252 -1.83 9.19 13.79
N GLU A 253 -3.12 9.51 13.73
CA GLU A 253 -3.86 10.12 14.85
C GLU A 253 -3.70 9.29 16.14
N ARG A 254 -3.83 7.95 16.02
CA ARG A 254 -3.70 7.07 17.17
C ARG A 254 -2.29 7.06 17.76
N VAL A 255 -1.27 6.96 16.93
CA VAL A 255 0.13 6.85 17.42
C VAL A 255 0.63 8.15 18.03
N LEU A 256 0.15 9.30 17.56
CA LEU A 256 0.59 10.62 18.05
C LEU A 256 -0.25 11.14 19.21
N ASP A 257 -1.58 10.97 19.15
CA ASP A 257 -2.50 11.71 20.01
C ASP A 257 -3.17 10.84 21.08
N LYS A 258 -3.03 9.50 21.01
CA LYS A 258 -3.67 8.60 21.98
C LYS A 258 -2.64 8.01 22.95
N PRO A 259 -2.69 8.39 24.23
CA PRO A 259 -1.75 7.89 25.24
C PRO A 259 -1.91 6.38 25.50
N GLU A 260 -3.13 5.84 25.31
CA GLU A 260 -3.45 4.41 25.45
C GLU A 260 -2.92 3.52 24.33
N THR A 261 -2.25 4.08 23.31
CA THR A 261 -1.62 3.30 22.24
C THR A 261 -0.48 2.48 22.78
N ASP A 262 -0.52 1.16 22.57
CA ASP A 262 0.60 0.26 22.88
C ASP A 262 1.85 0.68 22.08
N ALA A 263 3.02 0.27 22.58
CA ALA A 263 4.28 0.59 21.91
C ALA A 263 4.35 0.05 20.49
N VAL A 264 3.75 -1.14 20.26
CA VAL A 264 3.54 -1.71 18.92
C VAL A 264 2.11 -2.23 18.80
N GLU A 265 1.40 -1.79 17.77
CA GLU A 265 0.09 -2.33 17.42
C GLU A 265 0.07 -2.81 15.96
N VAL A 266 -0.63 -3.90 15.71
CA VAL A 266 -0.80 -4.48 14.37
C VAL A 266 -2.28 -4.47 14.00
N PHE A 267 -2.61 -4.07 12.76
CA PHE A 267 -3.97 -4.07 12.24
C PHE A 267 -4.03 -4.65 10.83
N ASN A 268 -5.01 -5.50 10.60
CA ASN A 268 -5.43 -5.87 9.26
C ASN A 268 -6.27 -4.76 8.63
N ILE A 269 -5.91 -4.32 7.42
CA ILE A 269 -6.59 -3.26 6.70
C ILE A 269 -7.09 -3.81 5.36
N GLY A 270 -8.38 -4.09 5.28
CA GLY A 270 -9.08 -4.68 4.15
C GLY A 270 -10.56 -4.39 4.19
N THR A 271 -11.32 -5.03 3.33
CA THR A 271 -12.78 -4.97 3.32
C THR A 271 -13.42 -6.05 4.18
N GLY A 272 -12.65 -7.05 4.59
CA GLY A 272 -13.16 -8.26 5.25
C GLY A 272 -13.83 -9.25 4.30
N LYS A 273 -13.72 -9.03 2.97
CA LYS A 273 -14.39 -9.83 1.95
C LYS A 273 -13.38 -10.32 0.91
N GLY A 274 -13.37 -11.62 0.68
CA GLY A 274 -12.62 -12.22 -0.41
C GLY A 274 -13.42 -12.12 -1.73
N LEU A 275 -12.79 -11.60 -2.78
CA LEU A 275 -13.31 -11.61 -4.14
C LEU A 275 -12.36 -12.40 -5.04
N SER A 276 -12.90 -13.24 -5.91
CA SER A 276 -12.10 -13.96 -6.89
C SER A 276 -11.66 -13.04 -8.03
N THR A 277 -10.58 -13.41 -8.71
CA THR A 277 -10.10 -12.64 -9.86
C THR A 277 -11.18 -12.49 -10.93
N LEU A 278 -11.95 -13.56 -11.22
CA LEU A 278 -13.00 -13.53 -12.21
C LEU A 278 -14.14 -12.59 -11.80
N VAL A 279 -14.59 -12.66 -10.54
CA VAL A 279 -15.62 -11.75 -10.01
C VAL A 279 -15.21 -10.27 -10.13
N VAL A 280 -13.94 -9.96 -9.94
CA VAL A 280 -13.44 -8.58 -10.10
C VAL A 280 -13.46 -8.14 -11.58
N VAL A 281 -13.07 -9.02 -12.52
CA VAL A 281 -13.10 -8.72 -13.96
C VAL A 281 -14.53 -8.54 -14.45
N GLU A 282 -15.44 -9.45 -14.10
CA GLU A 282 -16.87 -9.35 -14.44
C GLU A 282 -17.53 -8.11 -13.77
N GLY A 283 -17.14 -7.82 -12.52
CA GLY A 283 -17.55 -6.62 -11.81
C GLY A 283 -17.13 -5.34 -12.52
N PHE A 284 -15.90 -5.30 -13.06
CA PHE A 284 -15.43 -4.18 -13.88
C PHE A 284 -16.26 -4.03 -15.16
N GLU A 285 -16.51 -5.10 -15.89
CA GLU A 285 -17.35 -5.06 -17.10
C GLU A 285 -18.76 -4.54 -16.79
N LYS A 286 -19.35 -5.01 -15.70
CA LYS A 286 -20.68 -4.57 -15.26
C LYS A 286 -20.69 -3.09 -14.85
N ALA A 287 -19.68 -2.67 -14.07
CA ALA A 287 -19.60 -1.31 -13.55
C ALA A 287 -19.35 -0.26 -14.63
N THR A 288 -18.61 -0.63 -15.68
CA THR A 288 -18.15 0.31 -16.73
C THR A 288 -18.89 0.16 -18.05
N GLY A 289 -19.55 -0.97 -18.29
CA GLY A 289 -20.15 -1.34 -19.58
C GLY A 289 -19.12 -1.74 -20.64
N VAL A 290 -17.82 -1.86 -20.28
CA VAL A 290 -16.74 -2.15 -21.23
C VAL A 290 -16.29 -3.60 -21.07
N LYS A 291 -16.21 -4.33 -22.18
CA LYS A 291 -15.74 -5.71 -22.20
C LYS A 291 -14.22 -5.79 -22.10
N VAL A 292 -13.73 -6.78 -21.39
CA VAL A 292 -12.31 -7.09 -21.25
C VAL A 292 -11.98 -8.36 -22.02
N ASN A 293 -11.05 -8.29 -22.95
CA ASN A 293 -10.56 -9.47 -23.64
C ASN A 293 -9.65 -10.27 -22.70
N TRP A 294 -10.13 -11.37 -22.13
CA TRP A 294 -9.36 -12.19 -21.21
C TRP A 294 -9.36 -13.68 -21.56
N LYS A 295 -8.36 -14.40 -21.06
CA LYS A 295 -8.29 -15.86 -21.10
C LYS A 295 -7.62 -16.43 -19.87
N TYR A 296 -7.85 -17.73 -19.60
CA TYR A 296 -7.08 -18.45 -18.58
C TYR A 296 -5.64 -18.70 -19.03
N ALA A 297 -4.74 -18.71 -18.04
CA ALA A 297 -3.34 -19.08 -18.19
C ALA A 297 -2.93 -20.01 -17.03
N PRO A 298 -1.82 -20.75 -17.13
CA PRO A 298 -1.30 -21.55 -16.03
C PRO A 298 -1.08 -20.71 -14.77
N ARG A 299 -1.10 -21.35 -13.58
CA ARG A 299 -0.81 -20.68 -12.30
C ARG A 299 0.55 -19.98 -12.35
N ARG A 300 0.66 -18.83 -11.71
CA ARG A 300 1.97 -18.18 -11.47
C ARG A 300 2.63 -18.84 -10.27
N GLU A 301 3.93 -18.97 -10.31
CA GLU A 301 4.72 -19.38 -9.16
C GLU A 301 4.62 -18.32 -8.03
N GLY A 302 4.42 -18.80 -6.80
CA GLY A 302 4.26 -17.93 -5.63
C GLY A 302 2.85 -17.34 -5.42
N ASP A 303 1.89 -17.59 -6.31
CA ASP A 303 0.49 -17.22 -6.07
C ASP A 303 -0.14 -18.11 -4.99
N ILE A 304 -0.69 -17.49 -3.95
CA ILE A 304 -1.51 -18.15 -2.94
C ILE A 304 -2.94 -18.33 -3.42
N GLU A 305 -3.61 -19.41 -2.98
CA GLU A 305 -4.95 -19.74 -3.43
C GLU A 305 -5.96 -18.69 -2.99
N GLN A 306 -5.97 -18.36 -1.69
CA GLN A 306 -6.93 -17.42 -1.14
C GLN A 306 -6.41 -16.73 0.12
N VAL A 307 -6.68 -15.42 0.26
CA VAL A 307 -6.42 -14.65 1.46
C VAL A 307 -7.31 -13.41 1.53
N TRP A 308 -7.98 -13.22 2.67
CA TRP A 308 -8.70 -12.00 3.05
C TRP A 308 -8.69 -11.84 4.56
N GLY A 309 -8.86 -10.60 5.04
CA GLY A 309 -8.65 -10.26 6.44
C GLY A 309 -9.92 -10.28 7.29
N ASN A 310 -9.77 -10.61 8.58
CA ASN A 310 -10.68 -10.11 9.60
C ASN A 310 -10.25 -8.68 9.96
N VAL A 311 -11.15 -7.73 9.87
CA VAL A 311 -10.89 -6.29 10.05
C VAL A 311 -11.59 -5.71 11.30
N ASP A 312 -12.14 -6.56 12.16
CA ASP A 312 -12.90 -6.14 13.34
C ASP A 312 -12.06 -5.30 14.29
N LYS A 313 -10.76 -5.64 14.45
CA LYS A 313 -9.83 -4.88 15.29
C LYS A 313 -9.66 -3.46 14.77
N ALA A 314 -9.41 -3.29 13.48
CA ALA A 314 -9.27 -1.97 12.86
C ALA A 314 -10.58 -1.16 12.97
N ASN A 315 -11.72 -1.78 12.69
CA ASN A 315 -13.03 -1.13 12.82
C ASN A 315 -13.28 -0.62 14.25
N LYS A 316 -12.97 -1.43 15.26
CA LYS A 316 -13.24 -1.12 16.67
C LYS A 316 -12.21 -0.14 17.26
N VAL A 317 -10.93 -0.33 16.99
CA VAL A 317 -9.84 0.38 17.68
C VAL A 317 -9.46 1.66 16.95
N LEU A 318 -9.37 1.64 15.61
CA LEU A 318 -9.08 2.83 14.81
C LEU A 318 -10.35 3.64 14.49
N GLY A 319 -11.55 3.09 14.72
CA GLY A 319 -12.81 3.72 14.30
C GLY A 319 -12.91 3.91 12.79
N TRP A 320 -12.23 3.04 12.03
CA TRP A 320 -12.12 3.09 10.58
C TRP A 320 -12.79 1.87 9.93
N LYS A 321 -13.35 2.06 8.75
CA LYS A 321 -13.97 0.99 7.97
C LYS A 321 -13.80 1.26 6.47
N ALA A 322 -13.50 0.21 5.70
CA ALA A 322 -13.57 0.24 4.25
C ALA A 322 -15.01 -0.02 3.81
N ASP A 323 -15.74 1.01 3.45
CA ASP A 323 -17.16 0.93 3.11
C ASP A 323 -17.51 1.41 1.69
N THR A 324 -16.51 1.85 0.92
CA THR A 324 -16.71 2.22 -0.48
C THR A 324 -17.15 1.01 -1.32
N PRO A 325 -18.30 1.08 -2.03
CA PRO A 325 -18.77 -0.03 -2.86
C PRO A 325 -17.77 -0.40 -3.94
N THR A 326 -17.51 -1.70 -4.14
CA THR A 326 -16.57 -2.21 -5.14
C THR A 326 -16.85 -1.68 -6.56
N GLU A 327 -18.13 -1.49 -6.91
CA GLU A 327 -18.52 -0.91 -8.19
C GLU A 327 -17.96 0.49 -8.39
N ASP A 328 -18.01 1.36 -7.36
CA ASP A 328 -17.49 2.73 -7.41
C ASP A 328 -15.97 2.74 -7.47
N VAL A 329 -15.32 1.81 -6.77
CA VAL A 329 -13.87 1.62 -6.83
C VAL A 329 -13.42 1.25 -8.25
N LEU A 330 -14.11 0.32 -8.91
CA LEU A 330 -13.80 -0.08 -10.28
C LEU A 330 -14.05 1.04 -11.29
N LYS A 331 -15.13 1.82 -11.10
CA LYS A 331 -15.40 3.03 -11.90
C LYS A 331 -14.30 4.08 -11.73
N SER A 332 -13.76 4.27 -10.52
CA SER A 332 -12.68 5.22 -10.27
C SER A 332 -11.40 4.85 -11.03
N ALA A 333 -11.03 3.56 -11.03
CA ALA A 333 -9.91 3.05 -11.79
C ALA A 333 -10.08 3.27 -13.31
N TRP A 334 -11.30 3.05 -13.82
CA TRP A 334 -11.61 3.28 -15.23
C TRP A 334 -11.56 4.78 -15.59
N LYS A 335 -12.06 5.64 -14.71
CA LYS A 335 -11.98 7.10 -14.89
C LYS A 335 -10.54 7.57 -14.96
N TRP A 336 -9.67 7.05 -14.09
CA TRP A 336 -8.24 7.30 -14.10
C TRP A 336 -7.58 6.87 -15.41
N GLN A 337 -7.85 5.63 -15.87
CA GLN A 337 -7.30 5.13 -17.13
C GLN A 337 -7.70 5.99 -18.34
N LYS A 338 -8.95 6.47 -18.37
CA LYS A 338 -9.41 7.41 -19.42
C LYS A 338 -8.65 8.72 -19.36
N LYS A 339 -8.44 9.26 -18.15
CA LYS A 339 -7.68 10.49 -17.95
C LYS A 339 -6.24 10.36 -18.42
N LEU A 340 -5.57 9.26 -18.11
CA LEU A 340 -4.21 8.98 -18.60
C LEU A 340 -4.13 9.02 -20.14
N ARG A 341 -5.13 8.46 -20.83
CA ARG A 341 -5.20 8.50 -22.28
C ARG A 341 -5.43 9.91 -22.82
N GLU A 342 -6.33 10.68 -22.22
CA GLU A 342 -6.61 12.08 -22.57
C GLU A 342 -5.36 12.95 -22.42
N ASP A 343 -4.56 12.70 -21.38
CA ASP A 343 -3.32 13.42 -21.10
C ASP A 343 -2.12 12.93 -21.93
N GLY A 344 -2.30 11.91 -22.78
CA GLY A 344 -1.24 11.36 -23.64
C GLY A 344 -0.15 10.59 -22.85
N ILE A 345 -0.45 10.15 -21.63
CA ILE A 345 0.49 9.42 -20.76
C ILE A 345 0.47 7.92 -21.10
N GLN A 346 -0.65 7.42 -21.63
CA GLN A 346 -0.85 6.03 -22.08
C GLN A 346 -1.78 5.95 -23.30
#